data_e1a3bc6744cd473952cedf7b1651a9e0
#
_entry.id   e1a3bc6744cd473952cedf7b1651a9e0
#
_cell.length_a   1.000
_cell.length_b   1.000
_cell.length_c   1.000
_cell.angle_alpha   90.00
_cell.angle_beta   90.00
_cell.angle_gamma   90.00
#
_symmetry.space_group_name_H-M   'P 1'
#
loop_
_entity.id
_entity.type
_entity.pdbx_description
1 polymer ?
#
loop_
_entity_poly.entity_id
_entity_poly.type
_entity_poly.pdbx_seq_one_letter_code
_entity_poly.pdbx_strand_id
1 'polypeptide(L)'
;GGMVGGQMMDIVAETSTFDLHGITRLQQLKTGALLGAAVELGAILGHVPPEGRTHLRGYARDIGLAFQIADDLLDHEGDEAVAGKALRKDADAGKETFVSLQGPERAREQARMLVDQAIAHLAHHGSEADLLRAIARYIVERDR
;
A
#
# COMPACT_ATOMS: atom_id res chain seq x y z
N GLY A 1 0.00 8.73 16.58
CA GLY A 1 0.71 8.46 15.33
C GLY A 1 0.72 6.98 15.00
N GLY A 2 1.32 6.63 13.88
CA GLY A 2 1.43 5.24 13.43
C GLY A 2 0.07 4.60 13.12
N MET A 3 -0.01 3.26 13.21
CA MET A 3 -1.20 2.46 12.88
C MET A 3 -2.45 2.93 13.65
N VAL A 4 -2.33 3.22 14.95
CA VAL A 4 -3.46 3.71 15.77
C VAL A 4 -4.01 5.04 15.24
N GLY A 5 -3.12 5.97 14.83
CA GLY A 5 -3.54 7.22 14.19
C GLY A 5 -4.23 7.00 12.85
N GLY A 6 -3.74 6.05 12.05
CA GLY A 6 -4.37 5.63 10.80
C GLY A 6 -5.76 5.03 11.03
N GLN A 7 -5.92 4.19 12.04
CA GLN A 7 -7.21 3.61 12.40
C GLN A 7 -8.23 4.66 12.86
N MET A 8 -7.78 5.68 13.59
CA MET A 8 -8.64 6.81 13.93
C MET A 8 -9.09 7.61 12.71
N MET A 9 -8.18 7.85 11.76
CA MET A 9 -8.53 8.50 10.49
C MET A 9 -9.53 7.65 9.67
N ASP A 10 -9.40 6.33 9.70
CA ASP A 10 -10.29 5.40 9.02
C ASP A 10 -11.72 5.49 9.57
N ILE A 11 -11.87 5.57 10.89
CA ILE A 11 -13.18 5.78 11.54
C ILE A 11 -13.77 7.15 11.17
N VAL A 12 -12.96 8.21 11.15
CA VAL A 12 -13.40 9.55 10.75
C VAL A 12 -13.79 9.61 9.27
N ALA A 13 -13.15 8.82 8.42
CA ALA A 13 -13.47 8.71 7.00
C ALA A 13 -14.89 8.19 6.72
N GLU A 14 -15.53 7.52 7.67
CA GLU A 14 -16.95 7.08 7.55
C GLU A 14 -17.92 8.27 7.53
N THR A 15 -17.52 9.41 8.08
CA THR A 15 -18.37 10.61 8.21
C THR A 15 -17.77 11.84 7.54
N SER A 16 -16.62 11.71 6.89
CA SER A 16 -15.88 12.82 6.28
C SER A 16 -15.33 12.40 4.92
N THR A 17 -15.38 13.30 3.94
CA THR A 17 -14.76 13.08 2.64
C THR A 17 -13.26 13.39 2.71
N PHE A 18 -12.44 12.47 2.19
CA PHE A 18 -11.01 12.66 2.05
C PHE A 18 -10.65 12.81 0.56
N ASP A 19 -9.77 13.74 0.27
CA ASP A 19 -9.11 13.82 -1.03
C ASP A 19 -8.02 12.75 -1.15
N LEU A 20 -7.39 12.65 -2.32
CA LEU A 20 -6.32 11.69 -2.59
C LEU A 20 -5.16 11.81 -1.60
N HIS A 21 -4.85 13.04 -1.13
CA HIS A 21 -3.80 13.26 -0.14
C HIS A 21 -4.19 12.72 1.24
N GLY A 22 -5.44 12.95 1.64
CA GLY A 22 -6.01 12.42 2.88
C GLY A 22 -6.01 10.90 2.92
N ILE A 23 -6.45 10.25 1.83
CA ILE A 23 -6.42 8.78 1.68
C ILE A 23 -4.98 8.26 1.73
N THR A 24 -4.07 8.86 0.97
CA THR A 24 -2.65 8.47 1.00
C THR A 24 -2.10 8.54 2.42
N ARG A 25 -2.40 9.62 3.16
CA ARG A 25 -1.94 9.79 4.54
C ARG A 25 -2.54 8.75 5.48
N LEU A 26 -3.84 8.46 5.34
CA LEU A 26 -4.54 7.42 6.11
C LEU A 26 -3.85 6.06 5.91
N GLN A 27 -3.64 5.66 4.67
CA GLN A 27 -3.06 4.37 4.33
C GLN A 27 -1.59 4.24 4.75
N GLN A 28 -0.81 5.31 4.63
CA GLN A 28 0.55 5.36 5.16
C GLN A 28 0.61 5.12 6.68
N LEU A 29 -0.35 5.63 7.43
CA LEU A 29 -0.42 5.45 8.86
C LEU A 29 -1.01 4.08 9.24
N LYS A 30 -2.11 3.67 8.61
CA LYS A 30 -2.84 2.44 8.95
C LYS A 30 -2.03 1.19 8.60
N THR A 31 -1.59 1.06 7.37
CA THR A 31 -0.88 -0.11 6.85
C THR A 31 0.62 0.15 6.69
N GLY A 32 0.98 1.27 6.11
CA GLY A 32 2.38 1.60 5.81
C GLY A 32 3.26 1.65 7.06
N ALA A 33 2.75 2.11 8.21
CA ALA A 33 3.51 2.15 9.45
C ALA A 33 3.91 0.76 9.96
N LEU A 34 3.05 -0.25 9.81
CA LEU A 34 3.36 -1.63 10.21
C LEU A 34 4.38 -2.28 9.27
N LEU A 35 4.21 -2.10 7.96
CA LEU A 35 5.19 -2.57 6.97
C LEU A 35 6.54 -1.91 7.17
N GLY A 36 6.56 -0.59 7.41
CA GLY A 36 7.77 0.16 7.71
C GLY A 36 8.47 -0.34 8.98
N ALA A 37 7.71 -0.62 10.04
CA ALA A 37 8.24 -1.17 11.28
C ALA A 37 8.85 -2.57 11.06
N ALA A 38 8.19 -3.44 10.31
CA ALA A 38 8.69 -4.79 10.02
C ALA A 38 10.02 -4.73 9.24
N VAL A 39 10.08 -3.91 8.20
CA VAL A 39 11.31 -3.72 7.40
C VAL A 39 12.43 -3.10 8.24
N GLU A 40 12.13 -2.08 9.05
CA GLU A 40 13.12 -1.42 9.91
C GLU A 40 13.68 -2.37 10.98
N LEU A 41 12.82 -3.20 11.59
CA LEU A 41 13.25 -4.22 12.56
C LEU A 41 14.18 -5.25 11.90
N GLY A 42 13.82 -5.74 10.69
CA GLY A 42 14.69 -6.64 9.92
C GLY A 42 16.04 -5.99 9.59
N ALA A 43 16.04 -4.73 9.18
CA ALA A 43 17.25 -3.98 8.87
C ALA A 43 18.16 -3.79 10.10
N ILE A 44 17.57 -3.50 11.27
CA ILE A 44 18.32 -3.36 12.53
C ILE A 44 18.95 -4.69 12.94
N LEU A 45 18.18 -5.77 12.91
CA LEU A 45 18.65 -7.11 13.25
C LEU A 45 19.73 -7.62 12.27
N GLY A 46 19.60 -7.23 10.98
CA GLY A 46 20.59 -7.51 9.94
C GLY A 46 21.79 -6.55 9.96
N HIS A 47 21.90 -5.66 10.96
CA HIS A 47 22.99 -4.68 11.09
C HIS A 47 23.18 -3.79 9.85
N VAL A 48 22.09 -3.50 9.13
CA VAL A 48 22.15 -2.60 7.96
C VAL A 48 22.50 -1.19 8.41
N PRO A 49 23.52 -0.55 7.79
CA PRO A 49 23.94 0.80 8.17
C PRO A 49 22.84 1.84 7.88
N PRO A 50 22.87 3.03 8.52
CA PRO A 50 21.83 4.04 8.40
C PRO A 50 21.47 4.43 6.96
N GLU A 51 22.45 4.52 6.08
CA GLU A 51 22.26 4.85 4.65
C GLU A 51 21.43 3.77 3.95
N GLY A 52 21.77 2.49 4.16
CA GLY A 52 21.00 1.34 3.62
C GLY A 52 19.59 1.30 4.16
N ARG A 53 19.39 1.63 5.46
CA ARG A 53 18.05 1.71 6.05
C ARG A 53 17.17 2.78 5.43
N THR A 54 17.75 3.87 4.92
CA THR A 54 16.98 4.90 4.20
C THR A 54 16.34 4.34 2.93
N HIS A 55 17.06 3.52 2.17
CA HIS A 55 16.53 2.84 0.99
C HIS A 55 15.45 1.81 1.37
N LEU A 56 15.66 1.02 2.42
CA LEU A 56 14.67 0.05 2.89
C LEU A 56 13.37 0.72 3.40
N ARG A 57 13.46 1.90 4.01
CA ARG A 57 12.28 2.70 4.36
C ARG A 57 11.54 3.20 3.11
N GLY A 58 12.26 3.61 2.07
CA GLY A 58 11.68 3.94 0.76
C GLY A 58 10.93 2.76 0.17
N TYR A 59 11.55 1.59 0.13
CA TYR A 59 10.94 0.34 -0.28
C TYR A 59 9.63 0.06 0.49
N ALA A 60 9.67 0.09 1.84
CA ALA A 60 8.52 -0.20 2.68
C ALA A 60 7.36 0.78 2.46
N ARG A 61 7.67 2.07 2.28
CA ARG A 61 6.67 3.10 1.99
C ARG A 61 5.96 2.82 0.66
N ASP A 62 6.72 2.53 -0.38
CA ASP A 62 6.19 2.40 -1.72
C ASP A 62 5.38 1.09 -1.88
N ILE A 63 5.86 -0.04 -1.31
CA ILE A 63 5.06 -1.28 -1.30
C ILE A 63 3.81 -1.16 -0.44
N GLY A 64 3.86 -0.42 0.67
CA GLY A 64 2.70 -0.21 1.53
C GLY A 64 1.58 0.54 0.81
N LEU A 65 1.92 1.55 0.02
CA LEU A 65 0.96 2.29 -0.78
C LEU A 65 0.46 1.46 -1.98
N ALA A 66 1.37 0.76 -2.68
CA ALA A 66 0.99 -0.14 -3.77
C ALA A 66 0.03 -1.23 -3.31
N PHE A 67 0.25 -1.79 -2.13
CA PHE A 67 -0.60 -2.81 -1.53
C PHE A 67 -2.04 -2.31 -1.33
N GLN A 68 -2.21 -1.09 -0.80
CA GLN A 68 -3.55 -0.53 -0.58
C GLN A 68 -4.26 -0.20 -1.89
N ILE A 69 -3.53 0.32 -2.89
CA ILE A 69 -4.11 0.56 -4.21
C ILE A 69 -4.53 -0.78 -4.86
N ALA A 70 -3.73 -1.83 -4.69
CA ALA A 70 -4.06 -3.16 -5.21
C ALA A 70 -5.29 -3.76 -4.49
N ASP A 71 -5.43 -3.58 -3.17
CA ASP A 71 -6.63 -3.97 -2.43
C ASP A 71 -7.88 -3.25 -2.95
N ASP A 72 -7.82 -1.92 -3.10
CA ASP A 72 -8.92 -1.12 -3.64
C ASP A 72 -9.32 -1.58 -5.06
N LEU A 73 -8.33 -1.96 -5.89
CA LEU A 73 -8.58 -2.51 -7.23
C LEU A 73 -9.27 -3.87 -7.19
N LEU A 74 -8.80 -4.78 -6.33
CA LEU A 74 -9.40 -6.11 -6.17
C LEU A 74 -10.84 -6.02 -5.66
N ASP A 75 -11.12 -5.13 -4.72
CA ASP A 75 -12.46 -4.88 -4.23
C ASP A 75 -13.36 -4.34 -5.33
N HIS A 76 -12.87 -3.42 -6.14
CA HIS A 76 -13.61 -2.86 -7.28
C HIS A 76 -13.90 -3.91 -8.36
N GLU A 77 -12.92 -4.72 -8.76
CA GLU A 77 -13.04 -5.76 -9.79
C GLU A 77 -13.88 -6.95 -9.29
N GLY A 78 -13.79 -7.28 -8.01
CA GLY A 78 -14.63 -8.29 -7.38
C GLY A 78 -16.12 -7.93 -7.41
N ASP A 79 -16.46 -6.64 -7.29
CA ASP A 79 -17.82 -6.12 -7.41
C ASP A 79 -18.37 -6.27 -8.83
N GLU A 80 -17.56 -6.10 -9.86
CA GLU A 80 -17.97 -6.28 -11.25
C GLU A 80 -18.20 -7.77 -11.60
N ALA A 81 -17.38 -8.67 -11.06
CA ALA A 81 -17.43 -10.11 -11.37
C ALA A 81 -18.54 -10.86 -10.62
N VAL A 82 -18.90 -10.40 -9.42
CA VAL A 82 -19.90 -10.99 -8.53
C VAL A 82 -21.02 -9.98 -8.27
N ALA A 83 -21.75 -9.56 -9.33
CA ALA A 83 -22.90 -8.65 -9.24
C ALA A 83 -23.99 -9.15 -8.27
N GLY A 84 -23.67 -9.26 -7.01
CA GLY A 84 -24.50 -9.76 -5.93
C GLY A 84 -23.88 -9.68 -4.55
N LYS A 85 -24.01 -8.58 -3.89
CA LYS A 85 -24.29 -8.45 -2.44
C LYS A 85 -23.16 -8.31 -1.42
N ALA A 86 -21.87 -8.49 -1.65
CA ALA A 86 -20.95 -8.53 -0.52
C ALA A 86 -19.67 -7.67 -0.62
N LEU A 87 -19.32 -7.12 -1.77
CA LEU A 87 -18.00 -6.51 -2.00
C LEU A 87 -17.94 -4.98 -1.97
N ARG A 88 -19.08 -4.28 -1.97
CA ARG A 88 -19.12 -2.81 -1.82
C ARG A 88 -19.05 -2.33 -0.36
N LYS A 89 -18.30 -3.03 0.49
CA LYS A 89 -18.26 -2.64 1.91
C LYS A 89 -17.72 -1.21 2.12
N ASP A 90 -16.73 -0.80 1.34
CA ASP A 90 -16.15 0.54 1.44
C ASP A 90 -16.97 1.59 0.68
N ALA A 91 -17.52 1.24 -0.48
CA ALA A 91 -18.43 2.12 -1.22
C ALA A 91 -19.77 2.30 -0.49
N ASP A 92 -20.32 1.25 0.12
CA ASP A 92 -21.53 1.33 0.95
C ASP A 92 -21.29 2.10 2.26
N ALA A 93 -20.04 2.17 2.74
CA ALA A 93 -19.65 2.99 3.88
C ALA A 93 -19.40 4.47 3.51
N GLY A 94 -19.49 4.85 2.23
CA GLY A 94 -19.24 6.22 1.76
C GLY A 94 -17.77 6.64 1.85
N LYS A 95 -16.83 5.69 1.97
CA LYS A 95 -15.39 5.96 2.03
C LYS A 95 -14.84 6.18 0.63
N GLU A 96 -14.04 7.24 0.49
CA GLU A 96 -13.27 7.44 -0.72
C GLU A 96 -12.08 6.49 -0.78
N THR A 97 -11.80 5.93 -1.96
CA THR A 97 -10.67 5.05 -2.25
C THR A 97 -9.79 5.61 -3.36
N PHE A 98 -8.63 5.02 -3.60
CA PHE A 98 -7.80 5.41 -4.75
C PHE A 98 -8.55 5.21 -6.07
N VAL A 99 -9.32 4.12 -6.18
CA VAL A 99 -10.09 3.81 -7.39
C VAL A 99 -11.27 4.76 -7.57
N SER A 100 -11.99 5.12 -6.50
CA SER A 100 -13.12 6.05 -6.60
C SER A 100 -12.69 7.45 -7.05
N LEU A 101 -11.50 7.91 -6.61
CA LEU A 101 -11.01 9.26 -6.90
C LEU A 101 -10.33 9.42 -8.26
N GLN A 102 -9.67 8.39 -8.77
CA GLN A 102 -8.86 8.52 -9.98
C GLN A 102 -9.20 7.54 -11.10
N GLY A 103 -10.05 6.56 -10.81
CA GLY A 103 -10.42 5.48 -11.71
C GLY A 103 -9.46 4.29 -11.69
N PRO A 104 -9.93 3.08 -12.08
CA PRO A 104 -9.17 1.84 -11.96
C PRO A 104 -7.90 1.82 -12.80
N GLU A 105 -7.90 2.38 -14.01
CA GLU A 105 -6.72 2.36 -14.89
C GLU A 105 -5.57 3.17 -14.30
N ARG A 106 -5.84 4.39 -13.81
CA ARG A 106 -4.81 5.23 -13.18
C ARG A 106 -4.33 4.63 -11.87
N ALA A 107 -5.23 4.04 -11.09
CA ALA A 107 -4.86 3.35 -9.85
C ALA A 107 -3.90 2.17 -10.16
N ARG A 108 -4.18 1.38 -11.20
CA ARG A 108 -3.32 0.27 -11.63
C ARG A 108 -1.94 0.74 -12.11
N GLU A 109 -1.90 1.81 -12.91
CA GLU A 109 -0.62 2.42 -13.34
C GLU A 109 0.18 2.92 -12.14
N GLN A 110 -0.46 3.58 -11.19
CA GLN A 110 0.18 4.07 -9.97
C GLN A 110 0.73 2.93 -9.11
N ALA A 111 -0.02 1.85 -8.94
CA ALA A 111 0.45 0.68 -8.18
C ALA A 111 1.70 0.06 -8.81
N ARG A 112 1.71 -0.10 -10.14
CA ARG A 112 2.90 -0.61 -10.87
C ARG A 112 4.10 0.32 -10.73
N MET A 113 3.91 1.62 -10.90
CA MET A 113 4.98 2.60 -10.72
C MET A 113 5.58 2.55 -9.30
N LEU A 114 4.75 2.41 -8.27
CA LEU A 114 5.21 2.28 -6.89
C LEU A 114 6.01 0.99 -6.66
N VAL A 115 5.60 -0.12 -7.27
CA VAL A 115 6.36 -1.37 -7.22
C VAL A 115 7.73 -1.22 -7.89
N ASP A 116 7.79 -0.58 -9.06
CA ASP A 116 9.06 -0.32 -9.74
C ASP A 116 9.98 0.59 -8.91
N GLN A 117 9.44 1.62 -8.26
CA GLN A 117 10.18 2.48 -7.34
C GLN A 117 10.68 1.71 -6.12
N ALA A 118 9.84 0.84 -5.54
CA ALA A 118 10.23 -0.01 -4.43
C ALA A 118 11.41 -0.92 -4.81
N ILE A 119 11.35 -1.57 -5.97
CA ILE A 119 12.43 -2.42 -6.48
C ILE A 119 13.71 -1.59 -6.73
N ALA A 120 13.59 -0.35 -7.23
CA ALA A 120 14.72 0.54 -7.44
C ALA A 120 15.45 0.89 -6.13
N HIS A 121 14.73 0.99 -5.00
CA HIS A 121 15.35 1.15 -3.68
C HIS A 121 16.26 -0.02 -3.29
N LEU A 122 16.07 -1.20 -3.88
CA LEU A 122 16.88 -2.40 -3.64
C LEU A 122 18.03 -2.57 -4.64
N ALA A 123 18.32 -1.57 -5.49
CA ALA A 123 19.31 -1.68 -6.56
C ALA A 123 20.75 -1.94 -6.05
N HIS A 124 21.06 -1.51 -4.83
CA HIS A 124 22.38 -1.71 -4.21
C HIS A 124 22.54 -3.05 -3.47
N HIS A 125 21.47 -3.87 -3.45
CA HIS A 125 21.46 -5.20 -2.86
C HIS A 125 21.56 -6.28 -3.95
N GLY A 126 22.28 -7.36 -3.68
CA GLY A 126 22.38 -8.52 -4.56
C GLY A 126 21.18 -9.46 -4.46
N SER A 127 21.43 -10.76 -4.62
CA SER A 127 20.39 -11.80 -4.56
C SER A 127 19.76 -11.97 -3.19
N GLU A 128 20.39 -11.47 -2.14
CA GLU A 128 19.82 -11.45 -0.78
C GLU A 128 18.52 -10.66 -0.69
N ALA A 129 18.27 -9.71 -1.62
CA ALA A 129 17.04 -8.95 -1.72
C ALA A 129 16.00 -9.52 -2.70
N ASP A 130 16.25 -10.67 -3.31
CA ASP A 130 15.34 -11.22 -4.33
C ASP A 130 13.96 -11.55 -3.77
N LEU A 131 13.87 -11.99 -2.52
CA LEU A 131 12.58 -12.22 -1.87
C LEU A 131 11.78 -10.90 -1.72
N LEU A 132 12.44 -9.80 -1.37
CA LEU A 132 11.77 -8.49 -1.28
C LEU A 132 11.31 -8.01 -2.66
N ARG A 133 12.10 -8.24 -3.72
CA ARG A 133 11.70 -7.94 -5.11
C ARG A 133 10.51 -8.79 -5.54
N ALA A 134 10.48 -10.07 -5.18
CA ALA A 134 9.39 -10.98 -5.48
C ALA A 134 8.09 -10.56 -4.75
N ILE A 135 8.19 -10.20 -3.47
CA ILE A 135 7.05 -9.68 -2.69
C ILE A 135 6.48 -8.41 -3.34
N ALA A 136 7.34 -7.47 -3.74
CA ALA A 136 6.88 -6.24 -4.39
C ALA A 136 6.10 -6.52 -5.69
N ARG A 137 6.57 -7.42 -6.55
CA ARG A 137 5.86 -7.80 -7.77
C ARG A 137 4.54 -8.50 -7.47
N TYR A 138 4.54 -9.42 -6.50
CA TYR A 138 3.34 -10.16 -6.12
C TYR A 138 2.18 -9.26 -5.70
N ILE A 139 2.44 -8.08 -5.12
CA ILE A 139 1.40 -7.12 -4.71
C ILE A 139 0.49 -6.74 -5.87
N VAL A 140 1.04 -6.53 -7.08
CA VAL A 140 0.27 -6.10 -8.26
C VAL A 140 -0.10 -7.25 -9.20
N GLU A 141 0.45 -8.45 -8.97
CA GLU A 141 0.19 -9.64 -9.79
C GLU A 141 -0.84 -10.59 -9.16
N ARG A 142 -1.15 -10.41 -7.87
CA ARG A 142 -2.11 -11.27 -7.16
C ARG A 142 -3.53 -11.04 -7.66
N ASP A 143 -4.27 -12.13 -7.80
CA ASP A 143 -5.66 -12.15 -8.25
C ASP A 143 -6.67 -12.12 -7.07
N ARG A 144 -6.18 -12.14 -5.83
CA ARG A 144 -6.97 -12.18 -4.57
C ARG A 144 -6.19 -11.60 -3.39
#